data_0215e986efbd6f4ade99e2a73831162f
#
_entry.id   0215e986efbd6f4ade99e2a73831162f
#
_cell.length_a   1.000
_cell.length_b   1.000
_cell.length_c   1.000
_cell.angle_alpha   90.00
_cell.angle_beta   90.00
_cell.angle_gamma   90.00
#
_symmetry.space_group_name_H-M   'P 1'
#
loop_
_entity.id
_entity.type
_entity.pdbx_description
1 polymer ?
#
loop_
_entity_poly.entity_id
_entity_poly.type
_entity_poly.pdbx_seq_one_letter_code
_entity_poly.pdbx_strand_id
1 'polypeptide(L)'
;LKKGDLKVLVATASMELGIDVGSVDLVVQFSSPKSIAVFLQRVGRSGHSVHGTPKGILFPLTRDDLVEATALLQGIEEGKLDQIVMPEKPMDILAQQIVAEVSSPGLSTQDVAEPTGWNLEQLFELFVTAYPYRNLSKAEFETLIKMLAEGYSTRRGRRGAYLHLDLINRKVHT
;
A
#
# COMPACT_ATOMS: atom_id res chain seq x y z
N LEU A 1 21.39 -14.67 -6.60
CA LEU A 1 21.65 -14.49 -5.15
C LEU A 1 21.55 -15.82 -4.40
N LYS A 2 20.42 -16.54 -4.44
CA LYS A 2 20.25 -17.83 -3.71
C LYS A 2 21.34 -18.87 -3.96
N LYS A 3 21.94 -18.90 -5.16
CA LYS A 3 23.05 -19.83 -5.50
C LYS A 3 24.43 -19.37 -5.03
N GLY A 4 24.55 -18.19 -4.42
CA GLY A 4 25.82 -17.64 -3.96
C GLY A 4 26.77 -17.13 -5.05
N ASP A 5 26.35 -17.14 -6.31
CA ASP A 5 27.18 -16.73 -7.44
C ASP A 5 27.43 -15.22 -7.53
N LEU A 6 26.51 -14.42 -6.95
CA LEU A 6 26.61 -12.97 -6.92
C LEU A 6 27.17 -12.51 -5.58
N LYS A 7 28.32 -11.83 -5.62
CA LYS A 7 28.95 -11.26 -4.43
C LYS A 7 28.41 -9.88 -4.05
N VAL A 8 27.89 -9.14 -5.01
CA VAL A 8 27.33 -7.80 -4.82
C VAL A 8 26.11 -7.64 -5.68
N LEU A 9 25.07 -7.02 -5.14
CA LEU A 9 23.88 -6.61 -5.86
C LEU A 9 23.62 -5.13 -5.60
N VAL A 10 23.40 -4.36 -6.66
CA VAL A 10 22.92 -2.99 -6.57
C VAL A 10 21.43 -2.99 -6.89
N ALA A 11 20.64 -2.43 -5.99
CA ALA A 11 19.19 -2.42 -6.10
C ALA A 11 18.60 -1.09 -5.66
N THR A 12 17.42 -0.79 -6.17
CA THR A 12 16.56 0.30 -5.69
C THR A 12 15.62 -0.22 -4.58
N ALA A 13 14.67 0.59 -4.16
CA ALA A 13 13.67 0.27 -3.14
C ALA A 13 12.89 -1.05 -3.34
N SER A 14 12.85 -1.57 -4.57
CA SER A 14 12.13 -2.81 -4.91
C SER A 14 12.60 -4.07 -4.15
N MET A 15 13.80 -4.02 -3.57
CA MET A 15 14.38 -5.13 -2.80
C MET A 15 14.07 -5.06 -1.28
N GLU A 16 13.32 -4.06 -0.85
CA GLU A 16 12.93 -3.89 0.56
C GLU A 16 11.90 -4.94 1.01
N LEU A 17 11.00 -5.31 0.11
CA LEU A 17 9.80 -6.07 0.43
C LEU A 17 9.90 -7.55 0.05
N GLY A 18 9.71 -8.43 1.04
CA GLY A 18 9.21 -9.81 0.89
C GLY A 18 9.96 -10.79 -0.01
N ILE A 19 11.04 -10.37 -0.68
CA ILE A 19 11.79 -11.25 -1.57
C ILE A 19 12.83 -12.00 -0.73
N ASP A 20 12.78 -13.33 -0.79
CA ASP A 20 13.85 -14.15 -0.24
C ASP A 20 15.08 -14.09 -1.18
N VAL A 21 16.00 -13.22 -0.81
CA VAL A 21 17.26 -12.98 -1.57
C VAL A 21 18.41 -13.93 -1.16
N GLY A 22 18.16 -14.83 -0.20
CA GLY A 22 19.20 -15.68 0.37
C GLY A 22 20.03 -14.95 1.43
N SER A 23 21.20 -15.50 1.78
CA SER A 23 22.09 -14.88 2.79
C SER A 23 22.76 -13.63 2.24
N VAL A 24 22.55 -12.50 2.93
CA VAL A 24 23.24 -11.24 2.70
C VAL A 24 24.07 -10.93 3.95
N ASP A 25 25.37 -10.69 3.77
CA ASP A 25 26.28 -10.43 4.90
C ASP A 25 26.24 -8.97 5.36
N LEU A 26 26.05 -8.05 4.41
CA LEU A 26 26.09 -6.61 4.64
C LEU A 26 25.16 -5.87 3.70
N VAL A 27 24.43 -4.91 4.24
CA VAL A 27 23.66 -3.93 3.45
C VAL A 27 24.39 -2.59 3.49
N VAL A 28 24.60 -2.02 2.31
CA VAL A 28 25.19 -0.69 2.15
C VAL A 28 24.10 0.24 1.61
N GLN A 29 23.78 1.28 2.37
CA GLN A 29 22.80 2.31 1.99
C GLN A 29 23.53 3.58 1.57
N PHE A 30 23.28 4.03 0.35
CA PHE A 30 23.71 5.35 -0.12
C PHE A 30 22.57 6.34 0.01
N SER A 31 22.88 7.54 0.53
CA SER A 31 21.92 8.61 0.87
C SER A 31 20.95 8.21 1.98
N SER A 32 20.31 9.21 2.59
CA SER A 32 19.32 8.99 3.64
C SER A 32 18.08 8.28 3.11
N PRO A 33 17.60 7.21 3.76
CA PRO A 33 16.33 6.57 3.41
C PRO A 33 15.11 7.38 3.90
N LYS A 34 15.31 8.47 4.63
CA LYS A 34 14.28 9.38 5.19
C LYS A 34 13.28 8.71 6.16
N SER A 35 13.50 7.47 6.52
CA SER A 35 12.65 6.71 7.43
C SER A 35 13.49 5.67 8.15
N ILE A 36 13.33 5.59 9.47
CA ILE A 36 13.99 4.59 10.33
C ILE A 36 13.48 3.19 9.95
N ALA A 37 12.17 3.04 9.77
CA ALA A 37 11.57 1.76 9.42
C ALA A 37 12.12 1.22 8.09
N VAL A 38 12.24 2.07 7.07
CA VAL A 38 12.81 1.70 5.76
C VAL A 38 14.28 1.28 5.91
N PHE A 39 15.07 2.02 6.67
CA PHE A 39 16.47 1.65 6.92
C PHE A 39 16.58 0.30 7.62
N LEU A 40 15.82 0.07 8.66
CA LEU A 40 15.81 -1.20 9.39
C LEU A 40 15.33 -2.36 8.55
N GLN A 41 14.30 -2.16 7.69
CA GLN A 41 13.83 -3.18 6.74
C GLN A 41 14.93 -3.57 5.73
N ARG A 42 15.70 -2.59 5.24
CA ARG A 42 16.83 -2.84 4.34
C ARG A 42 17.96 -3.57 5.05
N VAL A 43 18.40 -3.06 6.19
CA VAL A 43 19.46 -3.68 7.00
C VAL A 43 19.07 -5.08 7.46
N GLY A 44 17.79 -5.29 7.77
CA GLY A 44 17.24 -6.59 8.13
C GLY A 44 17.29 -7.64 7.01
N ARG A 45 17.68 -7.29 5.78
CA ARG A 45 18.01 -8.27 4.73
C ARG A 45 19.36 -8.95 4.97
N SER A 46 20.23 -8.36 5.79
CA SER A 46 21.47 -9.00 6.26
C SER A 46 21.20 -9.83 7.51
N GLY A 47 22.05 -10.79 7.76
CA GLY A 47 22.01 -11.59 8.99
C GLY A 47 20.82 -12.55 9.11
N HIS A 48 20.32 -13.09 8.01
CA HIS A 48 19.16 -13.99 7.94
C HIS A 48 19.27 -15.32 8.70
N SER A 49 20.33 -15.54 9.51
CA SER A 49 20.42 -16.67 10.41
C SER A 49 19.67 -16.37 11.73
N VAL A 50 19.12 -17.40 12.38
CA VAL A 50 18.37 -17.28 13.65
C VAL A 50 19.16 -16.57 14.76
N HIS A 51 20.49 -16.56 14.65
CA HIS A 51 21.40 -15.91 15.58
C HIS A 51 22.25 -14.80 14.91
N GLY A 52 21.95 -14.43 13.68
CA GLY A 52 22.70 -13.40 12.95
C GLY A 52 22.30 -11.99 13.40
N THR A 53 23.26 -11.13 13.59
CA THR A 53 23.02 -9.70 13.81
C THR A 53 23.02 -9.00 12.46
N PRO A 54 21.91 -8.31 12.07
CA PRO A 54 21.88 -7.51 10.85
C PRO A 54 22.99 -6.45 10.83
N LYS A 55 23.65 -6.30 9.69
CA LYS A 55 24.74 -5.32 9.51
C LYS A 55 24.40 -4.36 8.38
N GLY A 56 24.43 -3.07 8.68
CA GLY A 56 24.21 -2.00 7.71
C GLY A 56 25.26 -0.91 7.82
N ILE A 57 25.64 -0.34 6.68
CA ILE A 57 26.48 0.86 6.61
C ILE A 57 25.71 1.90 5.79
N LEU A 58 25.62 3.13 6.34
CA LEU A 58 24.99 4.26 5.67
C LEU A 58 26.06 5.24 5.22
N PHE A 59 26.07 5.56 3.92
CA PHE A 59 26.95 6.56 3.32
C PHE A 59 26.14 7.80 2.95
N PRO A 60 26.24 8.91 3.69
CA PRO A 60 25.65 10.17 3.30
C PRO A 60 26.38 10.74 2.09
N LEU A 61 25.62 11.25 1.12
CA LEU A 61 26.18 11.84 -0.10
C LEU A 61 26.22 13.36 -0.08
N THR A 62 25.40 13.97 0.77
CA THR A 62 25.29 15.43 0.95
C THR A 62 25.41 15.82 2.42
N ARG A 63 25.53 17.11 2.71
CA ARG A 63 25.51 17.60 4.10
C ARG A 63 24.17 17.37 4.76
N ASP A 64 23.08 17.53 4.03
CA ASP A 64 21.73 17.28 4.52
C ASP A 64 21.53 15.79 4.83
N ASP A 65 22.00 14.90 3.95
CA ASP A 65 22.03 13.47 4.21
C ASP A 65 22.80 13.11 5.48
N LEU A 66 23.91 13.82 5.78
CA LEU A 66 24.70 13.57 6.98
C LEU A 66 23.91 13.91 8.24
N VAL A 67 23.19 15.04 8.23
CA VAL A 67 22.33 15.45 9.36
C VAL A 67 21.20 14.43 9.54
N GLU A 68 20.51 14.07 8.45
CA GLU A 68 19.44 13.07 8.47
C GLU A 68 19.94 11.71 8.95
N ALA A 69 21.10 11.25 8.45
CA ALA A 69 21.71 9.99 8.87
C ALA A 69 22.05 9.96 10.36
N THR A 70 22.58 11.07 10.88
CA THR A 70 22.89 11.20 12.30
C THR A 70 21.63 11.13 13.15
N ALA A 71 20.59 11.87 12.78
CA ALA A 71 19.30 11.84 13.47
C ALA A 71 18.64 10.45 13.42
N LEU A 72 18.75 9.77 12.27
CA LEU A 72 18.23 8.42 12.07
C LEU A 72 18.94 7.41 13.00
N LEU A 73 20.27 7.43 13.05
CA LEU A 73 21.04 6.53 13.91
C LEU A 73 20.75 6.80 15.40
N GLN A 74 20.70 8.08 15.80
CA GLN A 74 20.30 8.45 17.16
C GLN A 74 18.89 7.93 17.50
N GLY A 75 17.92 8.08 16.57
CA GLY A 75 16.58 7.56 16.76
C GLY A 75 16.56 6.04 16.96
N ILE A 76 17.39 5.30 16.22
CA ILE A 76 17.53 3.85 16.38
C ILE A 76 18.11 3.49 17.76
N GLU A 77 19.18 4.17 18.18
CA GLU A 77 19.79 3.96 19.51
C GLU A 77 18.83 4.24 20.66
N GLU A 78 17.97 5.24 20.51
CA GLU A 78 16.92 5.59 21.46
C GLU A 78 15.68 4.69 21.38
N GLY A 79 15.66 3.71 20.46
CA GLY A 79 14.51 2.81 20.24
C GLY A 79 13.28 3.49 19.64
N LYS A 80 13.42 4.66 19.04
CA LYS A 80 12.35 5.38 18.38
C LYS A 80 12.12 4.79 16.98
N LEU A 81 10.86 4.60 16.63
CA LEU A 81 10.44 4.20 15.29
C LEU A 81 9.55 5.30 14.70
N ASP A 82 9.47 5.33 13.37
CA ASP A 82 8.54 6.22 12.70
C ASP A 82 7.12 5.91 13.15
N GLN A 83 6.34 6.96 13.40
CA GLN A 83 4.94 6.80 13.75
C GLN A 83 4.16 6.30 12.54
N ILE A 84 3.44 5.21 12.70
CA ILE A 84 2.50 4.74 11.68
C ILE A 84 1.27 5.62 11.72
N VAL A 85 1.09 6.43 10.69
CA VAL A 85 -0.11 7.25 10.51
C VAL A 85 -1.04 6.53 9.55
N MET A 86 -2.17 6.05 10.06
CA MET A 86 -3.21 5.48 9.22
C MET A 86 -4.01 6.62 8.56
N PRO A 87 -4.05 6.70 7.22
CA PRO A 87 -4.84 7.73 6.55
C PRO A 87 -6.33 7.57 6.88
N GLU A 88 -6.98 8.69 7.17
CA GLU A 88 -8.44 8.69 7.34
C GLU A 88 -9.11 8.82 5.96
N LYS A 89 -10.07 7.94 5.71
CA LYS A 89 -10.87 7.90 4.47
C LYS A 89 -10.06 8.07 3.18
N PRO A 90 -9.04 7.24 2.90
CA PRO A 90 -8.29 7.32 1.64
C PRO A 90 -9.20 6.95 0.47
N MET A 91 -9.81 7.97 -0.18
CA MET A 91 -10.87 7.79 -1.19
C MET A 91 -10.36 7.14 -2.47
N ASP A 92 -9.09 7.28 -2.80
CA ASP A 92 -8.44 6.60 -3.92
C ASP A 92 -8.32 5.09 -3.70
N ILE A 93 -7.99 4.68 -2.48
CA ILE A 93 -7.97 3.26 -2.09
C ILE A 93 -9.38 2.70 -2.05
N LEU A 94 -10.34 3.46 -1.49
CA LEU A 94 -11.75 3.05 -1.48
C LEU A 94 -12.26 2.83 -2.92
N ALA A 95 -11.96 3.73 -3.84
CA ALA A 95 -12.34 3.60 -5.25
C ALA A 95 -11.79 2.31 -5.88
N GLN A 96 -10.51 2.01 -5.65
CA GLN A 96 -9.88 0.78 -6.14
C GLN A 96 -10.54 -0.47 -5.55
N GLN A 97 -10.80 -0.47 -4.25
CA GLN A 97 -11.42 -1.62 -3.58
C GLN A 97 -12.87 -1.82 -4.00
N ILE A 98 -13.65 -0.75 -4.21
CA ILE A 98 -15.00 -0.84 -4.76
C ILE A 98 -14.98 -1.51 -6.14
N VAL A 99 -14.10 -1.06 -7.04
CA VAL A 99 -13.99 -1.67 -8.38
C VAL A 99 -13.57 -3.13 -8.28
N ALA A 100 -12.60 -3.46 -7.43
CA ALA A 100 -12.14 -4.83 -7.22
C ALA A 100 -13.26 -5.74 -6.71
N GLU A 101 -14.02 -5.28 -5.70
CA GLU A 101 -15.11 -6.07 -5.09
C GLU A 101 -16.25 -6.31 -6.08
N VAL A 102 -16.66 -5.25 -6.79
CA VAL A 102 -17.75 -5.36 -7.79
C VAL A 102 -17.35 -6.22 -9.00
N SER A 103 -16.05 -6.25 -9.33
CA SER A 103 -15.52 -7.06 -10.43
C SER A 103 -15.24 -8.53 -10.03
N SER A 104 -15.30 -8.87 -8.76
CA SER A 104 -15.00 -10.23 -8.27
C SER A 104 -16.17 -11.19 -8.54
N PRO A 105 -16.00 -12.22 -9.36
CA PRO A 105 -17.05 -13.22 -9.52
C PRO A 105 -17.11 -14.11 -8.27
N GLY A 106 -18.21 -14.03 -7.51
CA GLY A 106 -18.55 -15.10 -6.57
C GLY A 106 -18.72 -14.78 -5.09
N LEU A 107 -18.65 -13.51 -4.66
CA LEU A 107 -18.99 -13.12 -3.29
C LEU A 107 -20.37 -12.43 -3.18
N SER A 108 -20.95 -12.01 -4.29
CA SER A 108 -22.31 -11.50 -4.33
C SER A 108 -23.33 -12.64 -4.32
N THR A 109 -23.87 -12.89 -3.13
CA THR A 109 -25.13 -13.61 -2.84
C THR A 109 -25.41 -14.97 -3.50
N GLN A 110 -25.80 -15.91 -2.66
CA GLN A 110 -26.12 -17.31 -2.93
C GLN A 110 -27.33 -17.58 -3.85
N ASP A 111 -27.82 -16.62 -4.62
CA ASP A 111 -28.98 -16.82 -5.52
C ASP A 111 -28.62 -16.56 -6.99
N VAL A 112 -28.54 -17.65 -7.73
CA VAL A 112 -28.06 -17.81 -9.12
C VAL A 112 -29.04 -17.31 -10.18
N ALA A 113 -30.06 -16.51 -9.87
CA ALA A 113 -31.15 -16.22 -10.80
C ALA A 113 -31.39 -14.75 -11.18
N GLU A 114 -30.67 -13.79 -10.61
CA GLU A 114 -30.86 -12.36 -10.88
C GLU A 114 -29.57 -11.68 -11.37
N PRO A 115 -29.65 -10.59 -12.16
CA PRO A 115 -28.45 -9.92 -12.64
C PRO A 115 -27.59 -9.48 -11.47
N THR A 116 -26.42 -10.09 -11.41
CA THR A 116 -25.44 -10.08 -10.35
C THR A 116 -24.81 -8.70 -10.19
N GLY A 117 -25.38 -7.88 -9.35
CA GLY A 117 -24.77 -6.60 -8.95
C GLY A 117 -24.86 -6.45 -7.43
N TRP A 118 -23.89 -5.73 -6.89
CA TRP A 118 -23.90 -5.36 -5.47
C TRP A 118 -25.01 -4.35 -5.17
N ASN A 119 -25.80 -4.59 -4.13
CA ASN A 119 -26.66 -3.57 -3.57
C ASN A 119 -25.81 -2.47 -2.93
N LEU A 120 -26.11 -1.19 -3.23
CA LEU A 120 -25.33 -0.05 -2.74
C LEU A 120 -25.25 0.03 -1.22
N GLU A 121 -26.33 -0.33 -0.53
CA GLU A 121 -26.36 -0.29 0.94
C GLU A 121 -25.46 -1.37 1.53
N GLN A 122 -25.54 -2.60 1.04
CA GLN A 122 -24.71 -3.70 1.49
C GLN A 122 -23.23 -3.43 1.19
N LEU A 123 -22.92 -2.85 0.04
CA LEU A 123 -21.56 -2.48 -0.32
C LEU A 123 -21.01 -1.38 0.59
N PHE A 124 -21.83 -0.38 0.92
CA PHE A 124 -21.48 0.66 1.90
C PHE A 124 -21.20 0.06 3.28
N GLU A 125 -22.12 -0.79 3.77
CA GLU A 125 -21.97 -1.47 5.06
C GLU A 125 -20.70 -2.31 5.12
N LEU A 126 -20.34 -2.99 4.05
CA LEU A 126 -19.09 -3.73 3.96
C LEU A 126 -17.86 -2.82 4.21
N PHE A 127 -17.79 -1.69 3.52
CA PHE A 127 -16.62 -0.82 3.59
C PHE A 127 -16.49 -0.06 4.92
N VAL A 128 -17.59 0.33 5.56
CA VAL A 128 -17.53 1.02 6.86
C VAL A 128 -17.08 0.11 8.01
N THR A 129 -17.05 -1.21 7.82
CA THR A 129 -16.46 -2.12 8.80
C THR A 129 -14.95 -1.96 8.93
N ALA A 130 -14.28 -1.47 7.87
CA ALA A 130 -12.85 -1.22 7.88
C ALA A 130 -12.53 0.07 8.63
N TYR A 131 -11.57 0.02 9.55
CA TYR A 131 -11.21 1.12 10.43
C TYR A 131 -11.00 2.48 9.73
N PRO A 132 -10.31 2.59 8.57
CA PRO A 132 -10.14 3.87 7.89
C PRO A 132 -11.46 4.52 7.44
N TYR A 133 -12.50 3.72 7.21
CA TYR A 133 -13.78 4.17 6.66
C TYR A 133 -14.93 4.20 7.68
N ARG A 134 -14.65 3.95 8.96
CA ARG A 134 -15.67 3.97 10.02
C ARG A 134 -16.48 5.28 10.12
N ASN A 135 -15.90 6.39 9.68
CA ASN A 135 -16.51 7.72 9.63
C ASN A 135 -16.92 8.14 8.20
N LEU A 136 -16.98 7.21 7.26
CA LEU A 136 -17.42 7.47 5.89
C LEU A 136 -18.93 7.73 5.90
N SER A 137 -19.36 8.83 5.30
CA SER A 137 -20.78 9.11 5.13
C SER A 137 -21.33 8.46 3.86
N LYS A 138 -22.64 8.13 3.86
CA LYS A 138 -23.31 7.62 2.65
C LYS A 138 -23.20 8.59 1.47
N ALA A 139 -23.26 9.89 1.72
CA ALA A 139 -23.16 10.90 0.67
C ALA A 139 -21.76 10.91 0.02
N GLU A 140 -20.68 10.76 0.80
CA GLU A 140 -19.32 10.61 0.26
C GLU A 140 -19.19 9.33 -0.58
N PHE A 141 -19.72 8.22 -0.08
CA PHE A 141 -19.71 6.94 -0.78
C PHE A 141 -20.50 7.00 -2.10
N GLU A 142 -21.74 7.51 -2.08
CA GLU A 142 -22.56 7.65 -3.29
C GLU A 142 -21.92 8.58 -4.33
N THR A 143 -21.26 9.66 -3.88
CA THR A 143 -20.49 10.56 -4.75
C THR A 143 -19.35 9.82 -5.44
N LEU A 144 -18.63 8.96 -4.70
CA LEU A 144 -17.56 8.15 -5.26
C LEU A 144 -18.08 7.12 -6.26
N ILE A 145 -19.16 6.42 -5.94
CA ILE A 145 -19.82 5.47 -6.85
C ILE A 145 -20.23 6.18 -8.16
N LYS A 146 -20.87 7.36 -8.04
CA LYS A 146 -21.26 8.15 -9.20
C LYS A 146 -20.06 8.54 -10.06
N MET A 147 -18.97 8.97 -9.47
CA MET A 147 -17.72 9.27 -10.17
C MET A 147 -17.18 8.05 -10.92
N LEU A 148 -17.22 6.86 -10.30
CA LEU A 148 -16.76 5.61 -10.91
C LEU A 148 -17.69 5.14 -12.04
N ALA A 149 -18.99 5.46 -11.98
CA ALA A 149 -19.99 5.09 -12.99
C ALA A 149 -20.06 6.08 -14.16
N GLU A 150 -19.83 7.38 -13.93
CA GLU A 150 -19.87 8.41 -14.99
C GLU A 150 -18.49 8.66 -15.62
N GLY A 151 -17.43 8.21 -14.97
CA GLY A 151 -16.07 8.57 -15.31
C GLY A 151 -15.70 9.99 -14.81
N TYR A 152 -14.48 10.37 -15.00
CA TYR A 152 -13.97 11.67 -14.56
C TYR A 152 -12.95 12.26 -15.52
N SER A 153 -12.84 13.58 -15.50
CA SER A 153 -11.87 14.31 -16.31
C SER A 153 -10.72 14.81 -15.43
N THR A 154 -9.49 14.61 -15.90
CA THR A 154 -8.28 15.13 -15.28
C THR A 154 -7.54 16.03 -16.24
N ARG A 155 -6.52 16.75 -15.77
CA ARG A 155 -5.60 17.51 -16.64
C ARG A 155 -4.90 16.63 -17.69
N ARG A 156 -4.83 15.31 -17.47
CA ARG A 156 -4.19 14.32 -18.37
C ARG A 156 -5.18 13.62 -19.32
N GLY A 157 -6.45 14.02 -19.30
CA GLY A 157 -7.49 13.46 -20.17
C GLY A 157 -8.68 12.92 -19.40
N ARG A 158 -9.66 12.43 -20.15
CA ARG A 158 -10.89 11.81 -19.65
C ARG A 158 -10.65 10.33 -19.37
N ARG A 159 -11.14 9.84 -18.24
CA ARG A 159 -11.25 8.41 -17.90
C ARG A 159 -12.68 7.97 -18.05
N GLY A 160 -12.89 6.82 -18.67
CA GLY A 160 -14.21 6.20 -18.83
C GLY A 160 -14.78 5.70 -17.50
N ALA A 161 -16.02 5.22 -17.56
CA ALA A 161 -16.67 4.54 -16.44
C ALA A 161 -15.96 3.22 -16.12
N TYR A 162 -15.87 2.91 -14.85
CA TYR A 162 -15.37 1.63 -14.33
C TYR A 162 -16.49 0.70 -13.90
N LEU A 163 -17.65 1.27 -13.59
CA LEU A 163 -18.82 0.57 -13.07
C LEU A 163 -20.06 1.01 -13.83
N HIS A 164 -21.08 0.18 -13.80
CA HIS A 164 -22.44 0.54 -14.20
C HIS A 164 -23.30 0.68 -12.95
N LEU A 165 -24.02 1.82 -12.83
CA LEU A 165 -24.91 2.14 -11.72
C LEU A 165 -26.38 2.08 -12.16
N ASP A 166 -27.11 1.11 -11.66
CA ASP A 166 -28.56 1.03 -11.76
C ASP A 166 -29.20 1.83 -10.62
N LEU A 167 -29.64 3.03 -10.94
CA LEU A 167 -30.29 3.92 -9.96
C LEU A 167 -31.68 3.44 -9.52
N ILE A 168 -32.37 2.66 -10.36
CA ILE A 168 -33.72 2.18 -10.07
C ILE A 168 -33.66 1.07 -9.02
N ASN A 169 -32.81 0.09 -9.25
CA ASN A 169 -32.65 -1.06 -8.35
C ASN A 169 -31.60 -0.82 -7.25
N ARG A 170 -30.92 0.33 -7.25
CA ARG A 170 -29.81 0.68 -6.35
C ARG A 170 -28.71 -0.40 -6.36
N LYS A 171 -28.34 -0.86 -7.55
CA LYS A 171 -27.31 -1.86 -7.75
C LYS A 171 -26.14 -1.30 -8.55
N VAL A 172 -24.95 -1.84 -8.30
CA VAL A 172 -23.73 -1.53 -9.04
C VAL A 172 -23.09 -2.84 -9.54
N HIS A 173 -22.64 -2.82 -10.78
CA HIS A 173 -21.95 -3.96 -11.42
C HIS A 173 -20.90 -3.47 -12.43
N THR A 174 -20.07 -4.36 -12.96
CA THR A 174 -19.08 -4.11 -14.02
C THR A 174 -19.67 -4.35 -15.39
#